data_19ec13a10696b929de51d9e9f2d34260
#
_entry.id   19ec13a10696b929de51d9e9f2d34260
#
_cell.length_a   1.000
_cell.length_b   1.000
_cell.length_c   1.000
_cell.angle_alpha   90.00
_cell.angle_beta   90.00
_cell.angle_gamma   90.00
#
_symmetry.space_group_name_H-M   'P 1'
#
loop_
_entity.id
_entity.type
_entity.pdbx_description
1 polymer ?
#
loop_
_entity_poly.entity_id
_entity_poly.type
_entity_poly.pdbx_seq_one_letter_code
_entity_poly.pdbx_strand_id
1 'polypeptide(L)'
;MVAHEYAHAEAAYRQGDSTAYMLGRLTLNPVKHIDPFMTVILPLVLWFGSKGTYTFGGAKPVPVNPRNYRQYVKGDIVVSLAGIAVNLVLFMIFTALFATVGTLAQAVPSLGPTLEILQRMTYYGMWLNLVLAFFNLIPIPPLDGSHVFYHLLPPGAGLQYRQLQRYGFLPIMVVSFMLPGVIQFFLWPAIKLMRLALGMVIPVALPGGIPS
;
A
#
# COMPACT_ATOMS: atom_id res chain seq x y z
N MET A 1 2.42 3.15 4.05
CA MET A 1 1.14 3.02 4.79
C MET A 1 0.63 4.36 5.32
N VAL A 2 1.38 5.16 6.13
CA VAL A 2 0.87 6.44 6.67
C VAL A 2 0.36 7.40 5.59
N ALA A 3 1.10 7.59 4.49
CA ALA A 3 0.66 8.42 3.37
C ALA A 3 -0.59 7.86 2.66
N HIS A 4 -0.72 6.54 2.61
CA HIS A 4 -1.90 5.85 2.09
C HIS A 4 -3.16 6.15 2.94
N GLU A 5 -3.05 5.98 4.26
CA GLU A 5 -4.12 6.32 5.21
C GLU A 5 -4.48 7.82 5.18
N TYR A 6 -3.45 8.68 5.09
CA TYR A 6 -3.66 10.10 4.94
C TYR A 6 -4.43 10.44 3.65
N ALA A 7 -4.12 9.77 2.54
CA ALA A 7 -4.80 10.01 1.26
C ALA A 7 -6.29 9.64 1.34
N HIS A 8 -6.65 8.54 2.00
CA HIS A 8 -8.05 8.21 2.27
C HIS A 8 -8.75 9.30 3.10
N ALA A 9 -8.11 9.72 4.20
CA ALA A 9 -8.66 10.76 5.08
C ALA A 9 -8.88 12.09 4.35
N GLU A 10 -7.89 12.53 3.58
CA GLU A 10 -7.94 13.77 2.80
C GLU A 10 -8.99 13.70 1.69
N ALA A 11 -9.05 12.58 0.95
CA ALA A 11 -10.07 12.38 -0.06
C ALA A 11 -11.49 12.38 0.54
N ALA A 12 -11.69 11.70 1.68
CA ALA A 12 -12.95 11.69 2.40
C ALA A 12 -13.37 13.10 2.86
N TYR A 13 -12.43 13.84 3.43
CA TYR A 13 -12.66 15.23 3.86
C TYR A 13 -13.11 16.12 2.68
N ARG A 14 -12.45 16.00 1.53
CA ARG A 14 -12.84 16.73 0.30
C ARG A 14 -14.21 16.29 -0.24
N GLN A 15 -14.64 15.06 0.02
CA GLN A 15 -15.97 14.58 -0.32
C GLN A 15 -17.07 14.98 0.69
N GLY A 16 -16.69 15.61 1.80
CA GLY A 16 -17.62 16.12 2.82
C GLY A 16 -17.62 15.34 4.14
N ASP A 17 -16.80 14.30 4.25
CA ASP A 17 -16.67 13.53 5.49
C ASP A 17 -15.56 14.09 6.37
N SER A 18 -15.92 14.79 7.43
CA SER A 18 -14.99 15.32 8.43
C SER A 18 -14.62 14.35 9.56
N THR A 19 -15.04 13.09 9.49
CA THR A 19 -14.86 12.10 10.58
C THR A 19 -13.39 11.95 10.97
N ALA A 20 -12.51 11.70 10.01
CA ALA A 20 -11.08 11.57 10.24
C ALA A 20 -10.44 12.85 10.80
N TYR A 21 -10.85 14.01 10.30
CA TYR A 21 -10.39 15.31 10.79
C TYR A 21 -10.77 15.53 12.25
N MET A 22 -12.03 15.35 12.61
CA MET A 22 -12.54 15.53 13.98
C MET A 22 -11.86 14.59 14.99
N LEU A 23 -11.44 13.42 14.55
CA LEU A 23 -10.73 12.45 15.38
C LEU A 23 -9.19 12.66 15.39
N GLY A 24 -8.69 13.73 14.76
CA GLY A 24 -7.26 14.04 14.68
C GLY A 24 -6.45 12.99 13.91
N ARG A 25 -7.12 12.29 12.96
CA ARG A 25 -6.52 11.21 12.14
C ARG A 25 -6.13 11.68 10.74
N LEU A 26 -6.50 12.90 10.34
CA LEU A 26 -6.04 13.55 9.11
C LEU A 26 -4.64 14.14 9.34
N THR A 27 -3.62 13.28 9.39
CA THR A 27 -2.24 13.66 9.71
C THR A 27 -1.24 12.67 9.14
N LEU A 28 -0.05 13.15 8.81
CA LEU A 28 1.10 12.32 8.42
C LEU A 28 1.93 11.82 9.63
N ASN A 29 1.51 12.13 10.87
CA ASN A 29 2.20 11.64 12.06
C ASN A 29 2.00 10.12 12.21
N PRO A 30 3.06 9.29 12.07
CA PRO A 30 2.94 7.84 12.10
C PRO A 30 2.39 7.30 13.42
N VAL A 31 2.65 7.98 14.53
CA VAL A 31 2.18 7.54 15.86
C VAL A 31 0.65 7.44 15.93
N LYS A 32 -0.05 8.31 15.20
CA LYS A 32 -1.51 8.29 15.12
C LYS A 32 -2.07 7.10 14.33
N HIS A 33 -1.24 6.42 13.54
CA HIS A 33 -1.60 5.28 12.68
C HIS A 33 -1.07 3.95 13.23
N ILE A 34 -0.47 3.93 14.42
CA ILE A 34 -0.06 2.70 15.08
C ILE A 34 -1.30 1.99 15.65
N ASP A 35 -1.44 0.72 15.30
CA ASP A 35 -2.29 -0.23 15.98
C ASP A 35 -1.39 -1.19 16.77
N PRO A 36 -1.54 -1.29 18.12
CA PRO A 36 -0.66 -2.13 18.92
C PRO A 36 -0.59 -3.58 18.45
N PHE A 37 -1.74 -4.13 18.02
CA PHE A 37 -1.80 -5.52 17.55
C PHE A 37 -1.28 -5.65 16.12
N MET A 38 -1.86 -4.91 15.15
CA MET A 38 -1.56 -5.08 13.73
C MET A 38 -0.20 -4.51 13.33
N THR A 39 0.27 -3.45 14.01
CA THR A 39 1.53 -2.79 13.67
C THR A 39 2.74 -3.35 14.43
N VAL A 40 2.52 -3.93 15.62
CA VAL A 40 3.63 -4.37 16.50
C VAL A 40 3.54 -5.87 16.79
N ILE A 41 2.46 -6.33 17.43
CA ILE A 41 2.38 -7.71 17.95
C ILE A 41 2.36 -8.70 16.78
N LEU A 42 1.48 -8.51 15.81
CA LEU A 42 1.32 -9.43 14.68
C LEU A 42 2.59 -9.59 13.85
N PRO A 43 3.31 -8.52 13.43
CA PRO A 43 4.58 -8.65 12.74
C PRO A 43 5.63 -9.43 13.55
N LEU A 44 5.74 -9.18 14.85
CA LEU A 44 6.69 -9.89 15.71
C LEU A 44 6.35 -11.37 15.84
N VAL A 45 5.07 -11.70 16.09
CA VAL A 45 4.61 -13.10 16.19
C VAL A 45 4.88 -13.85 14.89
N LEU A 46 4.57 -13.24 13.73
CA LEU A 46 4.80 -13.87 12.44
C LEU A 46 6.30 -14.02 12.14
N TRP A 47 7.11 -13.00 12.47
CA TRP A 47 8.56 -13.05 12.28
C TRP A 47 9.20 -14.19 13.07
N PHE A 48 8.91 -14.27 14.37
CA PHE A 48 9.44 -15.34 15.21
C PHE A 48 8.83 -16.70 14.86
N GLY A 49 7.53 -16.77 14.58
CA GLY A 49 6.84 -18.02 14.20
C GLY A 49 7.32 -18.59 12.87
N SER A 50 7.66 -17.74 11.92
CA SER A 50 8.21 -18.13 10.60
C SER A 50 9.73 -18.26 10.57
N LYS A 51 10.42 -18.12 11.71
CA LYS A 51 11.89 -18.09 11.79
C LYS A 51 12.52 -17.03 10.88
N GLY A 52 11.90 -15.85 10.79
CA GLY A 52 12.36 -14.74 9.98
C GLY A 52 12.05 -14.85 8.48
N THR A 53 11.23 -15.82 8.06
CA THR A 53 10.95 -16.03 6.64
C THR A 53 9.98 -15.00 6.09
N TYR A 54 8.92 -14.66 6.84
CA TYR A 54 7.96 -13.66 6.43
C TYR A 54 7.37 -12.92 7.63
N THR A 55 6.88 -11.72 7.35
CA THR A 55 6.11 -10.94 8.31
C THR A 55 5.00 -10.20 7.59
N PHE A 56 3.94 -9.90 8.29
CA PHE A 56 2.81 -9.12 7.82
C PHE A 56 2.35 -8.19 8.94
N GLY A 57 1.96 -6.98 8.57
CA GLY A 57 1.44 -6.01 9.53
C GLY A 57 0.63 -4.93 8.82
N GLY A 58 -0.06 -4.13 9.60
CA GLY A 58 -0.92 -3.07 9.09
C GLY A 58 -0.85 -1.80 9.92
N ALA A 59 -1.23 -0.68 9.31
CA ALA A 59 -1.54 0.53 10.05
C ALA A 59 -2.97 0.46 10.56
N LYS A 60 -3.27 1.24 11.60
CA LYS A 60 -4.64 1.48 12.04
C LYS A 60 -5.40 2.22 10.94
N PRO A 61 -6.47 1.65 10.37
CA PRO A 61 -7.18 2.30 9.28
C PRO A 61 -7.81 3.62 9.73
N VAL A 62 -7.85 4.59 8.82
CA VAL A 62 -8.50 5.87 9.07
C VAL A 62 -10.03 5.68 9.03
N PRO A 63 -10.76 6.15 10.04
CA PRO A 63 -12.21 6.07 10.04
C PRO A 63 -12.80 7.03 9.01
N VAL A 64 -13.55 6.48 8.06
CA VAL A 64 -14.30 7.22 7.05
C VAL A 64 -15.77 6.79 7.08
N ASN A 65 -16.67 7.72 6.82
CA ASN A 65 -18.10 7.46 6.77
C ASN A 65 -18.66 7.79 5.39
N PRO A 66 -18.87 6.78 4.52
CA PRO A 66 -19.36 7.04 3.17
C PRO A 66 -20.73 7.71 3.08
N ARG A 67 -21.54 7.68 4.17
CA ARG A 67 -22.83 8.37 4.23
C ARG A 67 -22.70 9.90 4.23
N ASN A 68 -21.52 10.40 4.58
CA ASN A 68 -21.25 11.84 4.61
C ASN A 68 -20.76 12.37 3.25
N TYR A 69 -20.50 11.49 2.28
CA TYR A 69 -20.00 11.92 0.97
C TYR A 69 -21.09 12.67 0.19
N ARG A 70 -20.68 13.76 -0.47
CA ARG A 70 -21.59 14.55 -1.34
C ARG A 70 -22.27 13.72 -2.42
N GLN A 71 -21.54 12.76 -2.97
CA GLN A 71 -22.00 11.76 -3.95
C GLN A 71 -21.50 10.40 -3.48
N TYR A 72 -22.39 9.59 -2.91
CA TYR A 72 -22.03 8.34 -2.26
C TYR A 72 -21.14 7.42 -3.13
N VAL A 73 -21.58 7.05 -4.32
CA VAL A 73 -20.85 6.11 -5.20
C VAL A 73 -19.51 6.69 -5.64
N LYS A 74 -19.52 7.92 -6.17
CA LYS A 74 -18.32 8.58 -6.65
C LYS A 74 -17.33 8.85 -5.50
N GLY A 75 -17.84 9.29 -4.36
CA GLY A 75 -17.05 9.55 -3.16
C GLY A 75 -16.37 8.29 -2.66
N ASP A 76 -17.11 7.18 -2.55
CA ASP A 76 -16.56 5.90 -2.08
C ASP A 76 -15.46 5.38 -3.01
N ILE A 77 -15.66 5.45 -4.34
CA ILE A 77 -14.65 5.07 -5.34
C ILE A 77 -13.40 5.98 -5.24
N VAL A 78 -13.59 7.30 -5.19
CA VAL A 78 -12.46 8.25 -5.12
C VAL A 78 -11.66 8.07 -3.84
N VAL A 79 -12.34 7.91 -2.70
CA VAL A 79 -11.68 7.68 -1.42
C VAL A 79 -10.91 6.37 -1.44
N SER A 80 -11.52 5.27 -1.89
CA SER A 80 -10.85 3.96 -1.95
C SER A 80 -9.62 3.97 -2.88
N LEU A 81 -9.70 4.66 -4.02
CA LEU A 81 -8.58 4.74 -4.95
C LEU A 81 -7.48 5.73 -4.51
N ALA A 82 -7.76 6.64 -3.57
CA ALA A 82 -6.79 7.65 -3.13
C ALA A 82 -5.52 7.06 -2.51
N GLY A 83 -5.67 6.02 -1.66
CA GLY A 83 -4.53 5.29 -1.08
C GLY A 83 -3.68 4.58 -2.14
N ILE A 84 -4.34 3.95 -3.12
CA ILE A 84 -3.67 3.29 -4.24
C ILE A 84 -2.90 4.31 -5.10
N ALA A 85 -3.52 5.44 -5.41
CA ALA A 85 -2.92 6.50 -6.21
C ALA A 85 -1.67 7.09 -5.53
N VAL A 86 -1.71 7.36 -4.22
CA VAL A 86 -0.55 7.90 -3.51
C VAL A 86 0.60 6.89 -3.46
N ASN A 87 0.32 5.59 -3.36
CA ASN A 87 1.37 4.57 -3.42
C ASN A 87 2.03 4.51 -4.81
N LEU A 88 1.29 4.69 -5.90
CA LEU A 88 1.86 4.78 -7.25
C LEU A 88 2.72 6.05 -7.41
N VAL A 89 2.30 7.17 -6.85
CA VAL A 89 3.11 8.41 -6.82
C VAL A 89 4.39 8.21 -6.02
N LEU A 90 4.30 7.58 -4.83
CA LEU A 90 5.48 7.28 -4.03
C LEU A 90 6.43 6.30 -4.74
N PHE A 91 5.91 5.30 -5.46
CA PHE A 91 6.74 4.46 -6.31
C PHE A 91 7.55 5.28 -7.33
N MET A 92 6.93 6.24 -8.03
CA MET A 92 7.64 7.12 -8.98
C MET A 92 8.70 7.98 -8.27
N ILE A 93 8.37 8.53 -7.10
CA ILE A 93 9.33 9.31 -6.29
C ILE A 93 10.52 8.44 -5.88
N PHE A 94 10.29 7.24 -5.36
CA PHE A 94 11.37 6.32 -4.98
C PHE A 94 12.21 5.86 -6.19
N THR A 95 11.61 5.72 -7.37
CA THR A 95 12.34 5.44 -8.62
C THR A 95 13.29 6.59 -8.98
N ALA A 96 12.81 7.83 -8.91
CA ALA A 96 13.63 9.01 -9.14
C ALA A 96 14.76 9.13 -8.09
N LEU A 97 14.46 8.87 -6.81
CA LEU A 97 15.46 8.85 -5.74
C LEU A 97 16.51 7.75 -5.95
N PHE A 98 16.10 6.56 -6.38
CA PHE A 98 17.03 5.48 -6.72
C PHE A 98 18.03 5.91 -7.79
N ALA A 99 17.54 6.55 -8.86
CA ALA A 99 18.40 7.05 -9.94
C ALA A 99 19.33 8.18 -9.45
N THR A 100 18.81 9.15 -8.69
CA THR A 100 19.62 10.28 -8.19
C THR A 100 20.70 9.81 -7.21
N VAL A 101 20.41 8.87 -6.31
CA VAL A 101 21.41 8.28 -5.40
C VAL A 101 22.50 7.56 -6.18
N GLY A 102 22.13 6.80 -7.22
CA GLY A 102 23.10 6.08 -8.05
C GLY A 102 24.02 7.03 -8.83
N THR A 103 23.46 8.08 -9.47
CA THR A 103 24.26 9.08 -10.17
C THR A 103 25.19 9.87 -9.23
N LEU A 104 24.72 10.17 -8.03
CA LEU A 104 25.55 10.82 -7.00
C LEU A 104 26.74 9.94 -6.59
N ALA A 105 26.52 8.64 -6.44
CA ALA A 105 27.58 7.70 -6.08
C ALA A 105 28.66 7.58 -7.18
N GLN A 106 28.28 7.68 -8.45
CA GLN A 106 29.21 7.72 -9.56
C GLN A 106 30.04 9.03 -9.56
N ALA A 107 29.42 10.15 -9.16
CA ALA A 107 30.07 11.45 -9.08
C ALA A 107 31.00 11.58 -7.85
N VAL A 108 30.66 10.93 -6.73
CA VAL A 108 31.38 11.02 -5.46
C VAL A 108 31.67 9.61 -4.91
N PRO A 109 32.69 8.89 -5.46
CA PRO A 109 32.99 7.51 -5.10
C PRO A 109 33.29 7.29 -3.60
N SER A 110 33.79 8.30 -2.92
CA SER A 110 34.08 8.24 -1.47
C SER A 110 32.86 8.00 -0.59
N LEU A 111 31.67 8.35 -1.08
CA LEU A 111 30.38 8.11 -0.43
C LEU A 111 29.71 6.79 -0.86
N GLY A 112 30.35 6.02 -1.73
CA GLY A 112 29.79 4.80 -2.33
C GLY A 112 29.10 3.87 -1.33
N PRO A 113 29.75 3.43 -0.23
CA PRO A 113 29.14 2.51 0.73
C PRO A 113 27.86 3.06 1.39
N THR A 114 27.83 4.35 1.72
CA THR A 114 26.64 4.99 2.31
C THR A 114 25.51 5.12 1.28
N LEU A 115 25.85 5.52 0.07
CA LEU A 115 24.89 5.71 -1.02
C LEU A 115 24.30 4.36 -1.49
N GLU A 116 25.07 3.27 -1.40
CA GLU A 116 24.58 1.92 -1.67
C GLU A 116 23.45 1.52 -0.69
N ILE A 117 23.62 1.80 0.60
CA ILE A 117 22.57 1.56 1.61
C ILE A 117 21.33 2.39 1.29
N LEU A 118 21.51 3.67 0.97
CA LEU A 118 20.39 4.56 0.60
C LEU A 118 19.69 4.07 -0.68
N GLN A 119 20.45 3.63 -1.67
CA GLN A 119 19.89 3.09 -2.91
C GLN A 119 19.07 1.81 -2.64
N ARG A 120 19.57 0.92 -1.78
CA ARG A 120 18.82 -0.26 -1.33
C ARG A 120 17.53 0.10 -0.60
N MET A 121 17.55 1.13 0.26
CA MET A 121 16.33 1.63 0.91
C MET A 121 15.32 2.17 -0.10
N THR A 122 15.76 2.91 -1.12
CA THR A 122 14.86 3.39 -2.18
C THR A 122 14.30 2.24 -3.01
N TYR A 123 15.07 1.19 -3.29
CA TYR A 123 14.58 -0.03 -3.93
C TYR A 123 13.42 -0.68 -3.15
N TYR A 124 13.58 -0.86 -1.84
CA TYR A 124 12.49 -1.37 -1.02
C TYR A 124 11.30 -0.40 -0.96
N GLY A 125 11.56 0.91 -1.00
CA GLY A 125 10.51 1.92 -1.15
C GLY A 125 9.71 1.74 -2.44
N MET A 126 10.36 1.51 -3.57
CA MET A 126 9.70 1.20 -4.85
C MET A 126 8.82 -0.05 -4.72
N TRP A 127 9.42 -1.16 -4.25
CA TRP A 127 8.74 -2.45 -4.16
C TRP A 127 7.54 -2.43 -3.23
N LEU A 128 7.69 -1.91 -2.01
CA LEU A 128 6.63 -1.84 -1.02
C LEU A 128 5.44 -1.00 -1.50
N ASN A 129 5.68 0.12 -2.17
CA ASN A 129 4.60 0.95 -2.68
C ASN A 129 3.85 0.29 -3.84
N LEU A 130 4.54 -0.44 -4.73
CA LEU A 130 3.87 -1.23 -5.77
C LEU A 130 3.03 -2.36 -5.17
N VAL A 131 3.61 -3.12 -4.24
CA VAL A 131 2.85 -4.20 -3.56
C VAL A 131 1.63 -3.64 -2.86
N LEU A 132 1.76 -2.54 -2.10
CA LEU A 132 0.62 -1.91 -1.42
C LEU A 132 -0.45 -1.44 -2.40
N ALA A 133 -0.07 -0.84 -3.53
CA ALA A 133 -1.03 -0.37 -4.54
C ALA A 133 -1.82 -1.53 -5.15
N PHE A 134 -1.13 -2.56 -5.64
CA PHE A 134 -1.79 -3.66 -6.34
C PHE A 134 -2.46 -4.67 -5.41
N PHE A 135 -1.93 -4.86 -4.19
CA PHE A 135 -2.59 -5.67 -3.18
C PHE A 135 -3.91 -5.04 -2.73
N ASN A 136 -3.94 -3.73 -2.48
CA ASN A 136 -5.17 -3.04 -2.12
C ASN A 136 -6.16 -2.93 -3.29
N LEU A 137 -5.75 -3.15 -4.54
CA LEU A 137 -6.64 -3.21 -5.69
C LEU A 137 -7.43 -4.54 -5.78
N ILE A 138 -7.03 -5.57 -5.00
CA ILE A 138 -7.73 -6.86 -4.97
C ILE A 138 -9.17 -6.65 -4.50
N PRO A 139 -10.18 -7.17 -5.25
CA PRO A 139 -11.59 -6.98 -4.90
C PRO A 139 -12.04 -7.96 -3.81
N ILE A 140 -11.39 -7.92 -2.66
CA ILE A 140 -11.74 -8.77 -1.50
C ILE A 140 -11.72 -7.92 -0.24
N PRO A 141 -12.82 -7.82 0.53
CA PRO A 141 -12.81 -7.11 1.80
C PRO A 141 -11.74 -7.69 2.77
N PRO A 142 -11.04 -6.84 3.53
CA PRO A 142 -11.30 -5.42 3.76
C PRO A 142 -10.48 -4.46 2.87
N LEU A 143 -9.97 -4.90 1.71
CA LEU A 143 -9.10 -4.12 0.83
C LEU A 143 -9.89 -3.05 0.05
N ASP A 144 -9.21 -1.98 -0.36
CA ASP A 144 -9.82 -0.81 -1.03
C ASP A 144 -10.53 -1.16 -2.34
N GLY A 145 -9.95 -2.07 -3.13
CA GLY A 145 -10.53 -2.59 -4.37
C GLY A 145 -11.91 -3.20 -4.17
N SER A 146 -12.21 -3.66 -2.94
CA SER A 146 -13.53 -4.20 -2.62
C SER A 146 -14.63 -3.15 -2.66
N HIS A 147 -14.34 -1.91 -2.30
CA HIS A 147 -15.30 -0.80 -2.36
C HIS A 147 -15.64 -0.46 -3.81
N VAL A 148 -14.64 -0.42 -4.69
CA VAL A 148 -14.85 -0.21 -6.13
C VAL A 148 -15.69 -1.35 -6.73
N PHE A 149 -15.32 -2.59 -6.41
CA PHE A 149 -16.01 -3.77 -6.93
C PHE A 149 -17.46 -3.87 -6.44
N TYR A 150 -17.73 -3.48 -5.19
CA TYR A 150 -19.08 -3.39 -4.65
C TYR A 150 -20.03 -2.59 -5.56
N HIS A 151 -19.56 -1.44 -6.07
CA HIS A 151 -20.38 -0.57 -6.93
C HIS A 151 -20.57 -1.09 -8.35
N LEU A 152 -19.84 -2.12 -8.76
CA LEU A 152 -20.02 -2.82 -10.05
C LEU A 152 -21.04 -3.97 -9.96
N LEU A 153 -21.39 -4.40 -8.74
CA LEU A 153 -22.31 -5.51 -8.52
C LEU A 153 -23.77 -5.07 -8.57
N PRO A 154 -24.69 -5.94 -9.03
CA PRO A 154 -26.12 -5.75 -8.85
C PRO A 154 -26.47 -5.59 -7.36
N PRO A 155 -27.52 -4.81 -7.01
CA PRO A 155 -27.80 -4.45 -5.61
C PRO A 155 -27.89 -5.64 -4.65
N GLY A 156 -28.54 -6.75 -5.04
CA GLY A 156 -28.67 -7.94 -4.21
C GLY A 156 -27.33 -8.64 -3.94
N ALA A 157 -26.50 -8.81 -4.99
CA ALA A 157 -25.17 -9.41 -4.87
C ALA A 157 -24.22 -8.48 -4.07
N GLY A 158 -24.33 -7.16 -4.27
CA GLY A 158 -23.54 -6.17 -3.54
C GLY A 158 -23.78 -6.24 -2.02
N LEU A 159 -25.03 -6.37 -1.59
CA LEU A 159 -25.37 -6.50 -0.18
C LEU A 159 -24.75 -7.76 0.46
N GLN A 160 -24.82 -8.91 -0.23
CA GLN A 160 -24.19 -10.15 0.23
C GLN A 160 -22.67 -10.03 0.28
N TYR A 161 -22.07 -9.45 -0.75
CA TYR A 161 -20.63 -9.20 -0.82
C TYR A 161 -20.15 -8.31 0.32
N ARG A 162 -20.88 -7.23 0.64
CA ARG A 162 -20.56 -6.32 1.72
C ARG A 162 -20.58 -6.99 3.11
N GLN A 163 -21.37 -8.05 3.28
CA GLN A 163 -21.38 -8.84 4.51
C GLN A 163 -20.03 -9.52 4.80
N LEU A 164 -19.19 -9.74 3.78
CA LEU A 164 -17.84 -10.30 3.97
C LEU A 164 -16.94 -9.39 4.81
N GLN A 165 -17.20 -8.06 4.85
CA GLN A 165 -16.44 -7.13 5.68
C GLN A 165 -16.48 -7.48 7.18
N ARG A 166 -17.56 -8.11 7.66
CA ARG A 166 -17.67 -8.54 9.07
C ARG A 166 -16.63 -9.57 9.48
N TYR A 167 -16.06 -10.28 8.53
CA TYR A 167 -15.02 -11.29 8.78
C TYR A 167 -13.60 -10.71 8.77
N GLY A 168 -13.44 -9.37 8.61
CA GLY A 168 -12.15 -8.70 8.60
C GLY A 168 -11.19 -9.28 7.55
N PHE A 169 -10.00 -9.65 7.98
CA PHE A 169 -8.96 -10.21 7.10
C PHE A 169 -9.16 -11.68 6.71
N LEU A 170 -10.12 -12.40 7.31
CA LEU A 170 -10.32 -13.82 7.05
C LEU A 170 -10.54 -14.15 5.56
N PRO A 171 -11.37 -13.41 4.79
CA PRO A 171 -11.59 -13.70 3.36
C PRO A 171 -10.29 -13.64 2.54
N ILE A 172 -9.45 -12.63 2.74
CA ILE A 172 -8.18 -12.51 2.00
C ILE A 172 -7.18 -13.60 2.42
N MET A 173 -7.17 -14.00 3.69
CA MET A 173 -6.35 -15.13 4.16
C MET A 173 -6.77 -16.43 3.49
N VAL A 174 -8.07 -16.74 3.46
CA VAL A 174 -8.59 -17.95 2.81
C VAL A 174 -8.21 -17.98 1.33
N VAL A 175 -8.41 -16.87 0.61
CA VAL A 175 -8.03 -16.77 -0.81
C VAL A 175 -6.53 -16.91 -1.00
N SER A 176 -5.70 -16.33 -0.14
CA SER A 176 -4.24 -16.43 -0.23
C SER A 176 -3.74 -17.88 -0.09
N PHE A 177 -4.37 -18.67 0.78
CA PHE A 177 -3.99 -20.06 0.99
C PHE A 177 -4.60 -21.03 -0.03
N MET A 178 -5.89 -20.84 -0.38
CA MET A 178 -6.61 -21.77 -1.25
C MET A 178 -6.45 -21.45 -2.74
N LEU A 179 -6.26 -20.18 -3.09
CA LEU A 179 -6.19 -19.68 -4.45
C LEU A 179 -5.02 -18.69 -4.65
N PRO A 180 -3.76 -19.12 -4.40
CA PRO A 180 -2.60 -18.21 -4.48
C PRO A 180 -2.45 -17.56 -5.87
N GLY A 181 -2.93 -18.21 -6.93
CA GLY A 181 -2.94 -17.65 -8.28
C GLY A 181 -3.74 -16.35 -8.42
N VAL A 182 -4.76 -16.14 -7.59
CA VAL A 182 -5.53 -14.88 -7.57
C VAL A 182 -4.64 -13.74 -7.09
N ILE A 183 -3.92 -13.93 -5.99
CA ILE A 183 -2.99 -12.92 -5.46
C ILE A 183 -1.88 -12.63 -6.48
N GLN A 184 -1.30 -13.68 -7.08
CA GLN A 184 -0.27 -13.53 -8.10
C GLN A 184 -0.77 -12.76 -9.33
N PHE A 185 -2.00 -13.02 -9.77
CA PHE A 185 -2.62 -12.29 -10.88
C PHE A 185 -2.68 -10.79 -10.61
N PHE A 186 -3.13 -10.38 -9.42
CA PHE A 186 -3.21 -8.96 -9.04
C PHE A 186 -1.84 -8.32 -8.80
N LEU A 187 -0.85 -9.08 -8.34
CA LEU A 187 0.52 -8.59 -8.12
C LEU A 187 1.39 -8.62 -9.39
N TRP A 188 0.98 -9.33 -10.43
CA TRP A 188 1.75 -9.42 -11.68
C TRP A 188 2.05 -8.05 -12.34
N PRO A 189 1.09 -7.08 -12.41
CA PRO A 189 1.39 -5.75 -12.90
C PRO A 189 2.44 -5.01 -12.05
N ALA A 190 2.46 -5.22 -10.72
CA ALA A 190 3.49 -4.65 -9.84
C ALA A 190 4.88 -5.16 -10.23
N ILE A 191 5.01 -6.47 -10.47
CA ILE A 191 6.27 -7.08 -10.92
C ILE A 191 6.71 -6.51 -12.27
N LYS A 192 5.77 -6.35 -13.23
CA LYS A 192 6.08 -5.75 -14.54
C LYS A 192 6.54 -4.31 -14.42
N LEU A 193 5.84 -3.48 -13.64
CA LEU A 193 6.22 -2.09 -13.43
C LEU A 193 7.57 -1.97 -12.73
N MET A 194 7.84 -2.83 -11.75
CA MET A 194 9.16 -2.88 -11.10
C MET A 194 10.27 -3.21 -12.10
N ARG A 195 10.08 -4.22 -12.94
CA ARG A 195 11.05 -4.58 -13.98
C ARG A 195 11.28 -3.45 -15.00
N LEU A 196 10.20 -2.77 -15.40
CA LEU A 196 10.29 -1.63 -16.30
C LEU A 196 11.08 -0.48 -15.67
N ALA A 197 10.76 -0.12 -14.42
CA ALA A 197 11.47 0.94 -13.70
C ALA A 197 12.95 0.59 -13.50
N LEU A 198 13.26 -0.65 -13.08
CA LEU A 198 14.64 -1.11 -12.95
C LEU A 198 15.37 -1.07 -14.29
N GLY A 199 14.74 -1.48 -15.39
CA GLY A 199 15.34 -1.39 -16.72
C GLY A 199 15.77 0.03 -17.10
N MET A 200 15.05 1.05 -16.64
CA MET A 200 15.40 2.45 -16.86
C MET A 200 16.56 2.95 -15.97
N VAL A 201 16.66 2.44 -14.74
CA VAL A 201 17.62 2.94 -13.74
C VAL A 201 18.81 2.03 -13.49
N ILE A 202 18.86 0.84 -14.11
CA ILE A 202 19.95 -0.13 -13.94
C ILE A 202 21.35 0.42 -14.30
N PRO A 203 21.52 1.36 -15.28
CA PRO A 203 22.82 1.94 -15.57
C PRO A 203 23.46 2.71 -14.42
N VAL A 204 22.67 3.13 -13.46
CA VAL A 204 23.12 3.85 -12.25
C VAL A 204 22.98 3.02 -10.98
N ALA A 205 22.64 1.72 -11.10
CA ALA A 205 22.56 0.83 -9.96
C ALA A 205 23.95 0.51 -9.42
N LEU A 206 24.11 0.62 -8.10
CA LEU A 206 25.31 0.19 -7.39
C LEU A 206 25.30 -1.32 -7.17
N PRO A 207 26.48 -1.98 -7.00
CA PRO A 207 26.56 -3.44 -6.87
C PRO A 207 25.64 -4.03 -5.79
N GLY A 208 25.49 -3.36 -4.65
CA GLY A 208 24.60 -3.79 -3.58
C GLY A 208 23.28 -3.00 -3.49
N GLY A 209 23.02 -2.10 -4.44
CA GLY A 209 21.81 -1.25 -4.45
C GLY A 209 20.53 -2.02 -4.77
N ILE A 210 20.66 -3.14 -5.49
CA ILE A 210 19.55 -4.06 -5.80
C ILE A 210 19.81 -5.35 -5.03
N PRO A 211 18.90 -5.78 -4.15
CA PRO A 211 19.01 -7.07 -3.45
C PRO A 211 19.01 -8.24 -4.42
N SER A 212 19.85 -9.25 -4.14
CA SER A 212 19.93 -10.51 -4.87
C SER A 212 18.70 -11.39 -4.65
#